data_1495edb290ee59e53978599b78ddf7e6
#
_entry.id   1495edb290ee59e53978599b78ddf7e6
#
_cell.length_a   1.000
_cell.length_b   1.000
_cell.length_c   1.000
_cell.angle_alpha   90.00
_cell.angle_beta   90.00
_cell.angle_gamma   90.00
#
_symmetry.space_group_name_H-M   'P 1'
#
loop_
_entity.id
_entity.type
_entity.pdbx_description
1 polymer ?
#
loop_
_entity_poly.entity_id
_entity_poly.type
_entity_poly.pdbx_seq_one_letter_code
_entity_poly.pdbx_strand_id
1 'polypeptide(L)'
;MKGTFDQVSYQCSKIVTERYSTSFALATKMLHSSIRGHIYNIYGFVRFADEIVDTFHDYDKVVLFDKFEQELEAALIDKISLNPILNSFQHTYHTFNIPKHLVDSFMKSMRMDLVKNVYLTDAEYKEYIYGSADVVGLMCLKVFVKGDIEKYERLKESAMALGSAFQKVNFLRDVKADFEELNRSYFPNTNLKELDENSKKRIVEEIKADFKLGYKGIIALPTEAKFGVYTAYKYYYKLLKKLQSTPSLEIKNARIRVPNYQKFGLLARSYVKYKMNLV
;
A
#
# COMPACT_ATOMS: atom_id res chain seq x y z
N MET A 1 -22.83 23.89 2.28
CA MET A 1 -21.81 24.11 1.23
C MET A 1 -20.49 23.37 1.52
N LYS A 2 -19.93 23.42 2.75
CA LYS A 2 -18.70 22.62 3.08
C LYS A 2 -18.92 21.12 2.85
N GLY A 3 -20.07 20.56 3.23
CA GLY A 3 -20.35 19.13 3.01
C GLY A 3 -20.30 18.68 1.55
N THR A 4 -20.72 19.53 0.60
CA THR A 4 -20.61 19.23 -0.84
C THR A 4 -19.13 19.17 -1.27
N PHE A 5 -18.31 20.12 -0.80
CA PHE A 5 -16.87 20.13 -1.06
C PHE A 5 -16.18 18.88 -0.50
N ASP A 6 -16.50 18.51 0.75
CA ASP A 6 -15.98 17.30 1.37
C ASP A 6 -16.39 16.05 0.57
N GLN A 7 -17.64 15.97 0.11
CA GLN A 7 -18.13 14.87 -0.71
C GLN A 7 -17.38 14.75 -2.05
N VAL A 8 -17.13 15.89 -2.73
CA VAL A 8 -16.33 15.91 -3.95
C VAL A 8 -14.90 15.44 -3.67
N SER A 9 -14.29 15.89 -2.58
CA SER A 9 -12.96 15.46 -2.18
C SER A 9 -12.87 13.94 -1.98
N TYR A 10 -13.86 13.32 -1.33
CA TYR A 10 -13.98 11.86 -1.23
C TYR A 10 -14.07 11.17 -2.58
N GLN A 11 -14.85 11.73 -3.50
CA GLN A 11 -14.98 11.18 -4.85
C GLN A 11 -13.66 11.25 -5.62
N CYS A 12 -12.88 12.32 -5.48
CA CYS A 12 -11.55 12.42 -6.07
C CYS A 12 -10.63 11.28 -5.60
N SER A 13 -10.56 11.04 -4.29
CA SER A 13 -9.74 9.95 -3.73
C SER A 13 -10.21 8.57 -4.21
N LYS A 14 -11.54 8.37 -4.34
CA LYS A 14 -12.10 7.14 -4.90
C LYS A 14 -11.70 6.96 -6.37
N ILE A 15 -11.82 8.00 -7.19
CA ILE A 15 -11.45 7.97 -8.61
C ILE A 15 -9.96 7.66 -8.76
N VAL A 16 -9.10 8.31 -7.99
CA VAL A 16 -7.66 8.00 -7.95
C VAL A 16 -7.44 6.52 -7.66
N THR A 17 -8.07 5.98 -6.62
CA THR A 17 -7.92 4.56 -6.28
C THR A 17 -8.37 3.64 -7.41
N GLU A 18 -9.51 3.91 -8.02
CA GLU A 18 -10.10 3.07 -9.09
C GLU A 18 -9.30 3.12 -10.38
N ARG A 19 -8.64 4.25 -10.67
CA ARG A 19 -7.82 4.41 -11.88
C ARG A 19 -6.43 3.80 -11.74
N TYR A 20 -5.80 3.97 -10.59
CA TYR A 20 -4.42 3.51 -10.37
C TYR A 20 -4.29 2.04 -9.93
N SER A 21 -5.30 1.47 -9.27
CA SER A 21 -5.21 0.07 -8.80
C SER A 21 -6.51 -0.70 -8.87
N THR A 22 -6.67 -1.54 -9.89
CA THR A 22 -7.85 -2.41 -10.01
C THR A 22 -8.00 -3.42 -8.87
N SER A 23 -6.90 -4.00 -8.40
CA SER A 23 -6.93 -5.02 -7.34
C SER A 23 -7.23 -4.41 -5.98
N PHE A 24 -6.60 -3.28 -5.65
CA PHE A 24 -6.85 -2.59 -4.39
C PHE A 24 -8.26 -1.97 -4.37
N ALA A 25 -8.70 -1.36 -5.48
CA ALA A 25 -10.06 -0.83 -5.59
C ALA A 25 -11.13 -1.93 -5.40
N LEU A 26 -10.96 -3.12 -6.00
CA LEU A 26 -11.87 -4.25 -5.79
C LEU A 26 -11.90 -4.70 -4.33
N ALA A 27 -10.74 -4.80 -3.68
CA ALA A 27 -10.66 -5.17 -2.26
C ALA A 27 -11.30 -4.11 -1.37
N THR A 28 -11.05 -2.83 -1.64
CA THR A 28 -11.63 -1.70 -0.90
C THR A 28 -13.16 -1.67 -1.04
N LYS A 29 -13.71 -2.03 -2.21
CA LYS A 29 -15.16 -2.17 -2.41
C LYS A 29 -15.79 -3.22 -1.50
N MET A 30 -15.02 -4.19 -1.02
CA MET A 30 -15.49 -5.25 -0.10
C MET A 30 -15.46 -4.83 1.37
N LEU A 31 -14.91 -3.67 1.70
CA LEU A 31 -15.01 -3.08 3.03
C LEU A 31 -16.44 -2.56 3.28
N HIS A 32 -16.84 -2.52 4.56
CA HIS A 32 -18.12 -1.91 4.93
C HIS A 32 -18.15 -0.42 4.54
N SER A 33 -19.33 0.09 4.18
CA SER A 33 -19.50 1.47 3.68
C SER A 33 -19.02 2.53 4.67
N SER A 34 -19.12 2.27 5.98
CA SER A 34 -18.69 3.21 7.04
C SER A 34 -17.19 3.49 7.09
N ILE A 35 -16.35 2.60 6.55
CA ILE A 35 -14.88 2.74 6.59
C ILE A 35 -14.25 2.85 5.20
N ARG A 36 -14.97 2.43 4.18
CA ARG A 36 -14.46 2.35 2.78
C ARG A 36 -13.95 3.68 2.26
N GLY A 37 -14.70 4.77 2.49
CA GLY A 37 -14.32 6.11 2.05
C GLY A 37 -12.97 6.56 2.62
N HIS A 38 -12.72 6.25 3.86
CA HIS A 38 -11.47 6.59 4.54
C HIS A 38 -10.26 5.83 3.99
N ILE A 39 -10.46 4.59 3.52
CA ILE A 39 -9.39 3.83 2.86
C ILE A 39 -9.09 4.42 1.47
N TYR A 40 -10.10 4.89 0.73
CA TYR A 40 -9.86 5.65 -0.49
C TYR A 40 -9.07 6.94 -0.23
N ASN A 41 -9.35 7.64 0.87
CA ASN A 41 -8.65 8.86 1.25
C ASN A 41 -7.17 8.62 1.57
N ILE A 42 -6.86 7.56 2.34
CA ILE A 42 -5.47 7.17 2.60
C ILE A 42 -4.77 6.80 1.29
N TYR A 43 -5.40 6.00 0.43
CA TYR A 43 -4.79 5.61 -0.84
C TYR A 43 -4.57 6.82 -1.77
N GLY A 44 -5.53 7.75 -1.84
CA GLY A 44 -5.40 8.97 -2.63
C GLY A 44 -4.17 9.79 -2.23
N PHE A 45 -3.98 10.00 -0.93
CA PHE A 45 -2.82 10.69 -0.37
C PHE A 45 -1.50 9.96 -0.72
N VAL A 46 -1.43 8.68 -0.40
CA VAL A 46 -0.25 7.84 -0.68
C VAL A 46 0.09 7.87 -2.17
N ARG A 47 -0.91 7.69 -3.04
CA ARG A 47 -0.68 7.65 -4.48
C ARG A 47 -0.22 8.98 -5.06
N PHE A 48 -0.68 10.12 -4.55
CA PHE A 48 -0.24 11.43 -5.05
C PHE A 48 1.21 11.71 -4.69
N ALA A 49 1.64 11.38 -3.48
CA ALA A 49 3.04 11.48 -3.10
C ALA A 49 3.93 10.58 -3.97
N ASP A 50 3.50 9.33 -4.18
CA ASP A 50 4.17 8.34 -5.04
C ASP A 50 4.25 8.83 -6.51
N GLU A 51 3.17 9.41 -7.04
CA GLU A 51 3.14 9.93 -8.41
C GLU A 51 4.17 11.04 -8.65
N ILE A 52 4.37 11.94 -7.68
CA ILE A 52 5.36 13.02 -7.77
C ILE A 52 6.77 12.42 -7.93
N VAL A 53 7.11 11.41 -7.15
CA VAL A 53 8.47 10.87 -7.12
C VAL A 53 8.74 9.89 -8.26
N ASP A 54 7.71 9.20 -8.78
CA ASP A 54 7.88 8.17 -9.78
C ASP A 54 7.64 8.65 -11.22
N THR A 55 6.71 9.60 -11.44
CA THR A 55 6.14 9.82 -12.79
C THR A 55 6.53 11.15 -13.43
N PHE A 56 6.64 12.22 -12.66
CA PHE A 56 6.78 13.58 -13.22
C PHE A 56 8.21 13.93 -13.65
N HIS A 57 8.77 13.15 -14.61
CA HIS A 57 10.16 13.31 -15.04
C HIS A 57 10.48 14.63 -15.73
N ASP A 58 9.47 15.26 -16.35
CA ASP A 58 9.63 16.56 -17.07
C ASP A 58 9.47 17.77 -16.13
N TYR A 59 9.30 17.54 -14.81
CA TYR A 59 9.09 18.59 -13.82
C TYR A 59 10.13 18.51 -12.71
N ASP A 60 10.33 19.63 -12.00
CA ASP A 60 11.14 19.64 -10.78
C ASP A 60 10.40 18.94 -9.65
N LYS A 61 10.68 17.63 -9.49
CA LYS A 61 10.06 16.77 -8.50
C LYS A 61 10.32 17.23 -7.07
N VAL A 62 11.48 17.81 -6.79
CA VAL A 62 11.83 18.32 -5.45
C VAL A 62 10.92 19.48 -5.09
N VAL A 63 10.79 20.45 -5.98
CA VAL A 63 9.90 21.59 -5.78
C VAL A 63 8.43 21.17 -5.66
N LEU A 64 7.99 20.21 -6.48
CA LEU A 64 6.61 19.67 -6.40
C LEU A 64 6.37 18.95 -5.08
N PHE A 65 7.34 18.16 -4.63
CA PHE A 65 7.24 17.42 -3.37
C PHE A 65 7.24 18.36 -2.16
N ASP A 66 8.10 19.38 -2.15
CA ASP A 66 8.14 20.41 -1.10
C ASP A 66 6.79 21.15 -0.98
N LYS A 67 6.18 21.51 -2.10
CA LYS A 67 4.84 22.12 -2.12
C LYS A 67 3.79 21.17 -1.57
N PHE A 68 3.81 19.92 -1.99
CA PHE A 68 2.84 18.91 -1.51
C PHE A 68 2.97 18.67 0.00
N GLU A 69 4.19 18.64 0.52
CA GLU A 69 4.46 18.51 1.96
C GLU A 69 3.98 19.73 2.76
N GLN A 70 4.22 20.95 2.25
CA GLN A 70 3.71 22.19 2.86
C GLN A 70 2.17 22.22 2.87
N GLU A 71 1.52 21.87 1.75
CA GLU A 71 0.06 21.77 1.66
C GLU A 71 -0.51 20.71 2.62
N LEU A 72 0.20 19.58 2.78
CA LEU A 72 -0.18 18.53 3.73
C LEU A 72 -0.14 19.05 5.17
N GLU A 73 0.96 19.69 5.59
CA GLU A 73 1.08 20.25 6.93
C GLU A 73 -0.02 21.29 7.20
N ALA A 74 -0.25 22.21 6.27
CA ALA A 74 -1.34 23.18 6.37
C ALA A 74 -2.71 22.49 6.48
N ALA A 75 -2.97 21.47 5.65
CA ALA A 75 -4.22 20.73 5.69
C ALA A 75 -4.46 20.04 7.05
N LEU A 76 -3.41 19.50 7.67
CA LEU A 76 -3.51 18.84 8.97
C LEU A 76 -3.74 19.84 10.12
N ILE A 77 -3.16 21.05 10.05
CA ILE A 77 -3.34 22.11 11.05
C ILE A 77 -4.72 22.76 10.92
N ASP A 78 -5.05 23.20 9.69
CA ASP A 78 -6.26 24.01 9.42
C ASP A 78 -7.53 23.16 9.32
N LYS A 79 -7.38 21.82 9.19
CA LYS A 79 -8.46 20.85 9.00
C LYS A 79 -9.29 21.11 7.75
N ILE A 80 -8.67 21.70 6.75
CA ILE A 80 -9.20 21.95 5.41
C ILE A 80 -8.05 22.11 4.41
N SER A 81 -8.30 21.78 3.14
CA SER A 81 -7.39 22.07 2.03
C SER A 81 -8.16 22.28 0.75
N LEU A 82 -7.68 23.18 -0.12
CA LEU A 82 -8.23 23.33 -1.48
C LEU A 82 -7.81 22.18 -2.40
N ASN A 83 -6.74 21.46 -2.03
CA ASN A 83 -6.40 20.20 -2.67
C ASN A 83 -7.37 19.10 -2.20
N PRO A 84 -8.24 18.55 -3.07
CA PRO A 84 -9.30 17.64 -2.65
C PRO A 84 -8.78 16.34 -2.06
N ILE A 85 -7.59 15.88 -2.48
CA ILE A 85 -6.96 14.68 -1.93
C ILE A 85 -6.49 14.92 -0.49
N LEU A 86 -5.82 16.04 -0.25
CA LEU A 86 -5.38 16.42 1.09
C LEU A 86 -6.56 16.76 2.00
N ASN A 87 -7.62 17.38 1.45
CA ASN A 87 -8.83 17.66 2.21
C ASN A 87 -9.51 16.36 2.69
N SER A 88 -9.61 15.36 1.84
CA SER A 88 -10.20 14.07 2.23
C SER A 88 -9.30 13.27 3.18
N PHE A 89 -7.97 13.34 3.00
CA PHE A 89 -7.01 12.66 3.87
C PHE A 89 -6.99 13.27 5.27
N GLN A 90 -6.89 14.62 5.42
CA GLN A 90 -6.88 15.27 6.72
C GLN A 90 -8.16 14.96 7.52
N HIS A 91 -9.32 14.88 6.84
CA HIS A 91 -10.55 14.46 7.51
C HIS A 91 -10.43 13.05 8.10
N THR A 92 -9.87 12.10 7.34
CA THR A 92 -9.61 10.73 7.83
C THR A 92 -8.59 10.71 8.96
N TYR A 93 -7.51 11.47 8.83
CA TYR A 93 -6.46 11.62 9.83
C TYR A 93 -7.03 12.05 11.20
N HIS A 94 -7.86 13.09 11.22
CA HIS A 94 -8.47 13.58 12.45
C HIS A 94 -9.58 12.65 12.98
N THR A 95 -10.39 12.08 12.09
CA THR A 95 -11.49 11.19 12.50
C THR A 95 -11.00 9.94 13.24
N PHE A 96 -9.86 9.39 12.85
CA PHE A 96 -9.31 8.16 13.43
C PHE A 96 -8.07 8.38 14.30
N ASN A 97 -7.72 9.62 14.60
CA ASN A 97 -6.54 9.97 15.37
C ASN A 97 -5.29 9.25 14.84
N ILE A 98 -5.04 9.35 13.54
CA ILE A 98 -3.85 8.76 12.90
C ILE A 98 -2.62 9.46 13.48
N PRO A 99 -1.63 8.72 14.05
CA PRO A 99 -0.43 9.35 14.60
C PRO A 99 0.40 10.06 13.55
N LYS A 100 0.82 11.30 13.85
CA LYS A 100 1.60 12.13 12.92
C LYS A 100 2.88 11.42 12.43
N HIS A 101 3.57 10.70 13.31
CA HIS A 101 4.80 10.00 12.96
C HIS A 101 4.62 8.94 11.85
N LEU A 102 3.41 8.39 11.65
CA LEU A 102 3.15 7.47 10.53
C LEU A 102 3.14 8.22 9.19
N VAL A 103 2.54 9.41 9.20
CA VAL A 103 2.52 10.30 8.01
C VAL A 103 3.93 10.79 7.71
N ASP A 104 4.67 11.24 8.74
CA ASP A 104 6.04 11.73 8.60
C ASP A 104 6.99 10.65 8.06
N SER A 105 6.86 9.41 8.57
CA SER A 105 7.66 8.28 8.10
C SER A 105 7.37 7.94 6.63
N PHE A 106 6.10 8.03 6.22
CA PHE A 106 5.72 7.84 4.82
C PHE A 106 6.31 8.94 3.94
N MET A 107 6.14 10.21 4.31
CA MET A 107 6.69 11.35 3.54
C MET A 107 8.22 11.28 3.46
N LYS A 108 8.90 10.89 4.56
CA LYS A 108 10.34 10.66 4.57
C LYS A 108 10.77 9.61 3.54
N SER A 109 10.05 8.47 3.46
CA SER A 109 10.36 7.42 2.48
C SER A 109 10.13 7.88 1.05
N MET A 110 9.08 8.64 0.78
CA MET A 110 8.85 9.22 -0.55
C MET A 110 9.93 10.25 -0.91
N ARG A 111 10.38 11.07 0.04
CA ARG A 111 11.50 12.00 -0.16
C ARG A 111 12.81 11.28 -0.45
N MET A 112 13.03 10.11 0.17
CA MET A 112 14.22 9.29 -0.15
C MET A 112 14.23 8.86 -1.61
N ASP A 113 13.10 8.58 -2.22
CA ASP A 113 12.97 8.18 -3.64
C ASP A 113 13.37 9.29 -4.64
N LEU A 114 13.46 10.55 -4.20
CA LEU A 114 13.99 11.65 -5.01
C LEU A 114 15.52 11.62 -5.15
N VAL A 115 16.23 11.01 -4.18
CA VAL A 115 17.70 11.10 -4.09
C VAL A 115 18.40 9.75 -4.00
N LYS A 116 17.66 8.68 -3.71
CA LYS A 116 18.22 7.34 -3.46
C LYS A 116 17.60 6.28 -4.37
N ASN A 117 18.45 5.58 -5.09
CA ASN A 117 18.03 4.57 -6.04
C ASN A 117 18.39 3.13 -5.62
N VAL A 118 19.32 2.95 -4.67
CA VAL A 118 19.81 1.62 -4.29
C VAL A 118 19.84 1.49 -2.77
N TYR A 119 19.28 0.40 -2.26
CA TYR A 119 19.27 0.03 -0.86
C TYR A 119 20.28 -1.10 -0.65
N LEU A 120 21.42 -0.77 -0.04
CA LEU A 120 22.56 -1.70 0.06
C LEU A 120 22.53 -2.56 1.32
N THR A 121 21.92 -2.07 2.39
CA THR A 121 21.90 -2.75 3.68
C THR A 121 20.51 -3.18 4.09
N ASP A 122 20.43 -4.24 4.91
CA ASP A 122 19.16 -4.69 5.49
C ASP A 122 18.49 -3.59 6.35
N ALA A 123 19.27 -2.73 6.98
CA ALA A 123 18.74 -1.62 7.78
C ALA A 123 18.05 -0.58 6.89
N GLU A 124 18.66 -0.16 5.79
CA GLU A 124 18.06 0.77 4.82
C GLU A 124 16.81 0.19 4.17
N TYR A 125 16.85 -1.09 3.80
CA TYR A 125 15.71 -1.79 3.24
C TYR A 125 14.51 -1.85 4.20
N LYS A 126 14.77 -2.19 5.47
CA LYS A 126 13.73 -2.22 6.51
C LYS A 126 13.17 -0.84 6.79
N GLU A 127 14.02 0.19 6.87
CA GLU A 127 13.58 1.58 7.06
C GLU A 127 12.67 2.02 5.90
N TYR A 128 13.07 1.72 4.66
CA TYR A 128 12.28 2.06 3.49
C TYR A 128 10.93 1.34 3.45
N ILE A 129 10.89 0.02 3.71
CA ILE A 129 9.63 -0.75 3.77
C ILE A 129 8.74 -0.22 4.90
N TYR A 130 9.31 0.07 6.07
CA TYR A 130 8.56 0.64 7.17
C TYR A 130 7.84 1.92 6.75
N GLY A 131 8.54 2.88 6.15
CA GLY A 131 7.94 4.14 5.74
C GLY A 131 7.04 4.03 4.51
N SER A 132 7.40 3.25 3.49
CA SER A 132 6.62 3.17 2.25
C SER A 132 5.39 2.23 2.34
N ALA A 133 5.37 1.27 3.28
CA ALA A 133 4.34 0.24 3.34
C ALA A 133 3.76 -0.02 4.73
N ASP A 134 4.61 -0.25 5.75
CA ASP A 134 4.13 -0.66 7.07
C ASP A 134 3.29 0.43 7.72
N VAL A 135 3.73 1.70 7.64
CA VAL A 135 2.96 2.84 8.19
C VAL A 135 1.65 3.05 7.45
N VAL A 136 1.57 2.73 6.15
CA VAL A 136 0.32 2.76 5.38
C VAL A 136 -0.64 1.69 5.90
N GLY A 137 -0.14 0.48 6.17
CA GLY A 137 -0.90 -0.58 6.85
C GLY A 137 -1.40 -0.15 8.23
N LEU A 138 -0.56 0.56 8.99
CA LEU A 138 -0.92 1.10 10.31
C LEU A 138 -1.96 2.23 10.25
N MET A 139 -1.88 3.14 9.27
CA MET A 139 -2.91 4.15 9.01
C MET A 139 -4.25 3.49 8.68
N CYS A 140 -4.25 2.48 7.81
CA CYS A 140 -5.44 1.69 7.50
C CYS A 140 -5.98 0.95 8.74
N LEU A 141 -5.10 0.39 9.58
CA LEU A 141 -5.50 -0.28 10.81
C LEU A 141 -6.24 0.66 11.77
N LYS A 142 -5.81 1.93 11.92
CA LYS A 142 -6.55 2.93 12.72
C LYS A 142 -8.00 3.06 12.27
N VAL A 143 -8.23 3.06 10.96
CA VAL A 143 -9.58 3.10 10.38
C VAL A 143 -10.34 1.79 10.66
N PHE A 144 -9.70 0.64 10.50
CA PHE A 144 -10.33 -0.68 10.66
C PHE A 144 -10.80 -0.93 12.08
N VAL A 145 -10.01 -0.49 13.07
CA VAL A 145 -10.35 -0.64 14.50
C VAL A 145 -11.12 0.57 15.06
N LYS A 146 -11.46 1.56 14.20
CA LYS A 146 -12.23 2.76 14.59
C LYS A 146 -11.63 3.50 15.79
N GLY A 147 -10.29 3.58 15.85
CA GLY A 147 -9.56 4.25 16.92
C GLY A 147 -9.40 3.46 18.23
N ASP A 148 -9.88 2.21 18.31
CA ASP A 148 -9.70 1.33 19.47
C ASP A 148 -8.19 1.04 19.67
N ILE A 149 -7.64 1.56 20.76
CA ILE A 149 -6.20 1.50 21.05
C ILE A 149 -5.73 0.06 21.34
N GLU A 150 -6.50 -0.70 22.11
CA GLU A 150 -6.13 -2.07 22.49
C GLU A 150 -6.10 -2.99 21.27
N LYS A 151 -7.11 -2.89 20.40
CA LYS A 151 -7.13 -3.64 19.15
C LYS A 151 -6.02 -3.19 18.22
N TYR A 152 -5.72 -1.89 18.16
CA TYR A 152 -4.63 -1.37 17.35
C TYR A 152 -3.30 -1.96 17.78
N GLU A 153 -2.92 -1.88 19.04
CA GLU A 153 -1.65 -2.41 19.53
C GLU A 153 -1.54 -3.94 19.33
N ARG A 154 -2.62 -4.68 19.59
CA ARG A 154 -2.67 -6.13 19.37
C ARG A 154 -2.46 -6.54 17.90
N LEU A 155 -2.94 -5.74 16.95
CA LEU A 155 -2.91 -6.06 15.51
C LEU A 155 -1.77 -5.39 14.76
N LYS A 156 -1.03 -4.48 15.39
CA LYS A 156 0.01 -3.64 14.80
C LYS A 156 1.05 -4.44 14.02
N GLU A 157 1.67 -5.44 14.64
CA GLU A 157 2.69 -6.26 13.99
C GLU A 157 2.15 -6.99 12.75
N SER A 158 0.93 -7.52 12.83
CA SER A 158 0.31 -8.20 11.70
C SER A 158 -0.05 -7.24 10.56
N ALA A 159 -0.44 -6.00 10.88
CA ALA A 159 -0.72 -4.98 9.87
C ALA A 159 0.56 -4.54 9.15
N MET A 160 1.65 -4.34 9.89
CA MET A 160 2.98 -4.05 9.33
C MET A 160 3.43 -5.19 8.41
N ALA A 161 3.39 -6.43 8.89
CA ALA A 161 3.78 -7.58 8.08
C ALA A 161 2.96 -7.71 6.79
N LEU A 162 1.66 -7.38 6.82
CA LEU A 162 0.84 -7.40 5.62
C LEU A 162 1.22 -6.27 4.64
N GLY A 163 1.53 -5.07 5.14
CA GLY A 163 2.08 -3.96 4.36
C GLY A 163 3.39 -4.35 3.69
N SER A 164 4.35 -4.85 4.48
CA SER A 164 5.62 -5.39 4.00
C SER A 164 5.44 -6.44 2.92
N ALA A 165 4.54 -7.43 3.13
CA ALA A 165 4.28 -8.48 2.15
C ALA A 165 3.80 -7.92 0.81
N PHE A 166 2.87 -6.95 0.84
CA PHE A 166 2.35 -6.33 -0.38
C PHE A 166 3.44 -5.55 -1.12
N GLN A 167 4.26 -4.79 -0.42
CA GLN A 167 5.33 -4.01 -1.02
C GLN A 167 6.42 -4.89 -1.61
N LYS A 168 6.88 -5.91 -0.88
CA LYS A 168 7.86 -6.86 -1.39
C LYS A 168 7.37 -7.62 -2.63
N VAL A 169 6.07 -7.95 -2.69
CA VAL A 169 5.45 -8.52 -3.90
C VAL A 169 5.48 -7.52 -5.05
N ASN A 170 5.21 -6.23 -4.79
CA ASN A 170 5.32 -5.18 -5.81
C ASN A 170 6.76 -5.10 -6.33
N PHE A 171 7.75 -5.01 -5.46
CA PHE A 171 9.17 -4.97 -5.86
C PHE A 171 9.56 -6.17 -6.72
N LEU A 172 9.17 -7.38 -6.33
CA LEU A 172 9.48 -8.58 -7.13
C LEU A 172 8.72 -8.61 -8.46
N ARG A 173 7.51 -8.04 -8.53
CA ARG A 173 6.72 -7.94 -9.76
C ARG A 173 7.27 -6.91 -10.74
N ASP A 174 7.72 -5.78 -10.21
CA ASP A 174 8.06 -4.58 -11.00
C ASP A 174 9.57 -4.45 -11.23
N VAL A 175 10.37 -5.47 -10.87
CA VAL A 175 11.84 -5.51 -10.99
C VAL A 175 12.35 -4.90 -12.30
N LYS A 176 11.70 -5.19 -13.45
CA LYS A 176 12.09 -4.65 -14.74
C LYS A 176 11.88 -3.13 -14.79
N ALA A 177 10.68 -2.67 -14.50
CA ALA A 177 10.34 -1.26 -14.58
C ALA A 177 11.15 -0.43 -13.56
N ASP A 178 11.28 -0.91 -12.32
CA ASP A 178 12.06 -0.25 -11.27
C ASP A 178 13.53 -0.10 -11.68
N PHE A 179 14.09 -1.11 -12.38
CA PHE A 179 15.47 -1.06 -12.83
C PHE A 179 15.65 -0.21 -14.10
N GLU A 180 14.80 -0.40 -15.13
CA GLU A 180 14.97 0.25 -16.43
C GLU A 180 14.50 1.72 -16.44
N GLU A 181 13.40 2.02 -15.74
CA GLU A 181 12.76 3.34 -15.75
C GLU A 181 13.22 4.22 -14.59
N LEU A 182 13.39 3.62 -13.38
CA LEU A 182 13.72 4.35 -12.15
C LEU A 182 15.17 4.14 -11.68
N ASN A 183 15.91 3.22 -12.30
CA ASN A 183 17.26 2.79 -11.90
C ASN A 183 17.31 2.38 -10.41
N ARG A 184 16.22 1.80 -9.87
CA ARG A 184 16.06 1.42 -8.46
C ARG A 184 16.30 -0.07 -8.22
N SER A 185 16.91 -0.37 -7.07
CA SER A 185 17.11 -1.72 -6.55
C SER A 185 16.80 -1.75 -5.05
N TYR A 186 15.80 -2.53 -4.68
CA TYR A 186 15.28 -2.56 -3.31
C TYR A 186 15.85 -3.70 -2.46
N PHE A 187 16.07 -4.90 -3.03
CA PHE A 187 16.50 -6.06 -2.25
C PHE A 187 18.00 -6.02 -1.97
N PRO A 188 18.43 -5.96 -0.67
CA PRO A 188 19.85 -5.99 -0.33
C PRO A 188 20.54 -7.26 -0.82
N ASN A 189 21.80 -7.15 -1.14
CA ASN A 189 22.63 -8.29 -1.56
C ASN A 189 22.06 -9.09 -2.76
N THR A 190 21.13 -8.49 -3.51
CA THR A 190 20.58 -9.08 -4.72
C THR A 190 20.84 -8.12 -5.87
N ASN A 191 21.78 -8.49 -6.74
CA ASN A 191 21.94 -7.78 -8.00
C ASN A 191 20.75 -8.14 -8.89
N LEU A 192 19.84 -7.17 -9.09
CA LEU A 192 18.63 -7.41 -9.89
C LEU A 192 18.94 -7.67 -11.36
N LYS A 193 20.10 -7.22 -11.88
CA LYS A 193 20.59 -7.67 -13.20
C LYS A 193 20.78 -9.19 -13.23
N GLU A 194 21.13 -9.78 -12.10
CA GLU A 194 21.46 -11.18 -11.90
C GLU A 194 20.49 -11.92 -10.96
N LEU A 195 19.23 -11.42 -10.82
CA LEU A 195 18.23 -12.13 -10.02
C LEU A 195 18.17 -13.61 -10.47
N ASP A 196 18.80 -14.48 -9.68
CA ASP A 196 18.80 -15.92 -9.90
C ASP A 196 17.68 -16.63 -9.14
N GLU A 197 17.53 -17.93 -9.37
CA GLU A 197 16.51 -18.74 -8.71
C GLU A 197 16.71 -18.84 -7.19
N ASN A 198 17.95 -18.78 -6.72
CA ASN A 198 18.26 -18.87 -5.28
C ASN A 198 17.88 -17.58 -4.56
N SER A 199 18.23 -16.42 -5.12
CA SER A 199 17.86 -15.11 -4.60
C SER A 199 16.34 -14.93 -4.62
N LYS A 200 15.68 -15.28 -5.74
CA LYS A 200 14.23 -15.29 -5.82
C LYS A 200 13.58 -16.17 -4.76
N LYS A 201 14.11 -17.38 -4.53
CA LYS A 201 13.60 -18.30 -3.50
C LYS A 201 13.68 -17.69 -2.10
N ARG A 202 14.81 -17.05 -1.73
CA ARG A 202 14.97 -16.37 -0.43
C ARG A 202 13.96 -15.26 -0.26
N ILE A 203 13.81 -14.38 -1.27
CA ILE A 203 12.82 -13.30 -1.27
C ILE A 203 11.39 -13.85 -1.11
N VAL A 204 11.03 -14.88 -1.86
CA VAL A 204 9.70 -15.50 -1.77
C VAL A 204 9.43 -16.09 -0.38
N GLU A 205 10.43 -16.72 0.26
CA GLU A 205 10.23 -17.26 1.61
C GLU A 205 10.08 -16.15 2.67
N GLU A 206 10.82 -15.05 2.54
CA GLU A 206 10.65 -13.86 3.37
C GLU A 206 9.22 -13.31 3.24
N ILE A 207 8.73 -13.11 2.01
CA ILE A 207 7.38 -12.63 1.75
C ILE A 207 6.31 -13.59 2.31
N LYS A 208 6.53 -14.89 2.23
CA LYS A 208 5.62 -15.88 2.82
C LYS A 208 5.53 -15.78 4.34
N ALA A 209 6.66 -15.51 5.00
CA ALA A 209 6.69 -15.30 6.45
C ALA A 209 5.83 -14.08 6.83
N ASP A 210 5.97 -12.97 6.11
CA ASP A 210 5.16 -11.77 6.31
C ASP A 210 3.67 -12.06 6.07
N PHE A 211 3.32 -12.77 5.00
CA PHE A 211 1.93 -13.17 4.75
C PHE A 211 1.37 -14.07 5.85
N LYS A 212 2.18 -14.95 6.41
CA LYS A 212 1.74 -15.82 7.52
C LYS A 212 1.43 -15.01 8.77
N LEU A 213 2.24 -14.01 9.09
CA LEU A 213 2.01 -13.11 10.21
C LEU A 213 0.81 -12.20 9.94
N GLY A 214 0.74 -11.58 8.76
CA GLY A 214 -0.39 -10.74 8.33
C GLY A 214 -1.73 -11.48 8.37
N TYR A 215 -1.75 -12.76 7.99
CA TYR A 215 -2.98 -13.56 8.01
C TYR A 215 -3.56 -13.75 9.43
N LYS A 216 -2.70 -13.87 10.45
CA LYS A 216 -3.15 -13.95 11.86
C LYS A 216 -3.94 -12.68 12.25
N GLY A 217 -3.46 -11.51 11.81
CA GLY A 217 -4.19 -10.26 12.06
C GLY A 217 -5.52 -10.19 11.31
N ILE A 218 -5.57 -10.66 10.06
CA ILE A 218 -6.80 -10.63 9.25
C ILE A 218 -7.95 -11.37 9.96
N ILE A 219 -7.67 -12.53 10.53
CA ILE A 219 -8.69 -13.32 11.26
C ILE A 219 -9.27 -12.52 12.44
N ALA A 220 -8.44 -11.71 13.10
CA ALA A 220 -8.82 -10.92 14.28
C ALA A 220 -9.36 -9.52 13.95
N LEU A 221 -9.42 -9.12 12.66
CA LEU A 221 -10.02 -7.85 12.25
C LEU A 221 -11.52 -7.79 12.55
N PRO A 222 -12.06 -6.58 12.81
CA PRO A 222 -13.50 -6.35 12.82
C PRO A 222 -14.17 -6.79 11.50
N THR A 223 -15.42 -7.20 11.57
CA THR A 223 -16.20 -7.70 10.42
C THR A 223 -16.28 -6.71 9.28
N GLU A 224 -16.32 -5.40 9.59
CA GLU A 224 -16.36 -4.31 8.62
C GLU A 224 -15.12 -4.25 7.71
N ALA A 225 -13.96 -4.68 8.22
CA ALA A 225 -12.70 -4.66 7.50
C ALA A 225 -12.29 -6.04 6.97
N LYS A 226 -12.61 -7.11 7.70
CA LYS A 226 -12.09 -8.45 7.50
C LYS A 226 -12.20 -8.92 6.04
N PHE A 227 -13.39 -8.86 5.44
CA PHE A 227 -13.60 -9.39 4.09
C PHE A 227 -12.80 -8.60 3.03
N GLY A 228 -12.74 -7.27 3.14
CA GLY A 228 -11.96 -6.44 2.22
C GLY A 228 -10.46 -6.74 2.30
N VAL A 229 -9.91 -6.77 3.52
CA VAL A 229 -8.48 -7.06 3.75
C VAL A 229 -8.14 -8.49 3.33
N TYR A 230 -8.99 -9.47 3.65
CA TYR A 230 -8.81 -10.85 3.18
C TYR A 230 -8.81 -10.96 1.66
N THR A 231 -9.65 -10.20 0.98
CA THR A 231 -9.69 -10.15 -0.49
C THR A 231 -8.37 -9.62 -1.05
N ALA A 232 -7.84 -8.52 -0.50
CA ALA A 232 -6.52 -8.01 -0.89
C ALA A 232 -5.41 -9.04 -0.66
N TYR A 233 -5.38 -9.65 0.52
CA TYR A 233 -4.46 -10.75 0.85
C TYR A 233 -4.51 -11.86 -0.20
N LYS A 234 -5.70 -12.32 -0.60
CA LYS A 234 -5.84 -13.40 -1.59
C LYS A 234 -5.29 -13.02 -2.96
N TYR A 235 -5.47 -11.77 -3.39
CA TYR A 235 -4.94 -11.28 -4.66
C TYR A 235 -3.41 -11.23 -4.64
N TYR A 236 -2.81 -10.66 -3.61
CA TYR A 236 -1.37 -10.56 -3.49
C TYR A 236 -0.72 -11.93 -3.29
N TYR A 237 -1.31 -12.79 -2.49
CA TYR A 237 -0.82 -14.16 -2.31
C TYR A 237 -0.90 -15.00 -3.60
N LYS A 238 -1.94 -14.80 -4.43
CA LYS A 238 -2.02 -15.41 -5.77
C LYS A 238 -0.94 -14.87 -6.69
N LEU A 239 -0.67 -13.56 -6.63
CA LEU A 239 0.42 -12.95 -7.40
C LEU A 239 1.78 -13.50 -6.95
N LEU A 240 2.04 -13.60 -5.65
CA LEU A 240 3.25 -14.23 -5.12
C LEU A 240 3.42 -15.66 -5.63
N LYS A 241 2.38 -16.48 -5.60
CA LYS A 241 2.45 -17.85 -6.14
C LYS A 241 2.79 -17.87 -7.62
N LYS A 242 2.27 -16.94 -8.40
CA LYS A 242 2.60 -16.82 -9.81
C LYS A 242 4.06 -16.42 -9.99
N LEU A 243 4.56 -15.41 -9.26
CA LEU A 243 5.96 -15.01 -9.27
C LEU A 243 6.90 -16.17 -8.86
N GLN A 244 6.53 -16.92 -7.84
CA GLN A 244 7.28 -18.10 -7.41
C GLN A 244 7.43 -19.17 -8.52
N SER A 245 6.36 -19.39 -9.30
CA SER A 245 6.37 -20.39 -10.39
C SER A 245 6.94 -19.87 -11.71
N THR A 246 7.17 -18.57 -11.84
CA THR A 246 7.73 -17.94 -13.04
C THR A 246 9.26 -17.95 -12.94
N PRO A 247 10.00 -18.39 -13.98
CA PRO A 247 11.46 -18.33 -14.00
C PRO A 247 11.97 -16.89 -13.74
N SER A 248 13.09 -16.77 -13.01
CA SER A 248 13.68 -15.46 -12.69
C SER A 248 13.98 -14.62 -13.94
N LEU A 249 14.42 -15.25 -15.01
CA LEU A 249 14.66 -14.59 -16.28
C LEU A 249 13.39 -13.97 -16.89
N GLU A 250 12.25 -14.63 -16.76
CA GLU A 250 10.97 -14.11 -17.25
C GLU A 250 10.47 -12.94 -16.41
N ILE A 251 10.67 -12.98 -15.08
CA ILE A 251 10.34 -11.86 -14.18
C ILE A 251 11.15 -10.61 -14.56
N LYS A 252 12.42 -10.78 -14.94
CA LYS A 252 13.27 -9.67 -15.42
C LYS A 252 12.79 -9.04 -16.73
N ASN A 253 12.07 -9.79 -17.56
CA ASN A 253 11.72 -9.37 -18.91
C ASN A 253 10.25 -8.90 -19.05
N ALA A 254 9.38 -9.25 -18.10
CA ALA A 254 7.96 -8.93 -18.22
C ALA A 254 7.29 -8.72 -16.85
N ARG A 255 6.40 -7.74 -16.79
CA ARG A 255 5.57 -7.49 -15.61
C ARG A 255 4.53 -8.60 -15.44
N ILE A 256 4.67 -9.40 -14.38
CA ILE A 256 3.77 -10.52 -14.10
C ILE A 256 2.43 -10.00 -13.52
N ARG A 257 1.32 -10.42 -14.10
CA ARG A 257 -0.03 -9.99 -13.70
C ARG A 257 -0.96 -11.17 -13.45
N VAL A 258 -1.90 -11.00 -12.54
CA VAL A 258 -3.05 -11.90 -12.39
C VAL A 258 -4.16 -11.42 -13.33
N PRO A 259 -4.65 -12.24 -14.28
CA PRO A 259 -5.72 -11.85 -15.18
C PRO A 259 -7.02 -11.50 -14.44
N ASN A 260 -7.83 -10.59 -14.99
CA ASN A 260 -9.03 -10.10 -14.34
C ASN A 260 -10.04 -11.21 -14.04
N TYR A 261 -10.24 -12.20 -14.94
CA TYR A 261 -11.14 -13.34 -14.69
C TYR A 261 -10.73 -14.15 -13.45
N GLN A 262 -9.42 -14.30 -13.20
CA GLN A 262 -8.93 -14.96 -11.99
C GLN A 262 -9.18 -14.12 -10.73
N LYS A 263 -9.12 -12.78 -10.83
CA LYS A 263 -9.46 -11.90 -9.72
C LYS A 263 -10.93 -12.05 -9.30
N PHE A 264 -11.85 -12.12 -10.27
CA PHE A 264 -13.28 -12.36 -9.98
C PHE A 264 -13.53 -13.75 -9.38
N GLY A 265 -12.87 -14.79 -9.89
CA GLY A 265 -12.93 -16.13 -9.30
C GLY A 265 -12.40 -16.18 -7.87
N LEU A 266 -11.31 -15.44 -7.57
CA LEU A 266 -10.77 -15.31 -6.21
C LEU A 266 -11.77 -14.60 -5.29
N LEU A 267 -12.40 -13.51 -5.77
CA LEU A 267 -13.40 -12.77 -5.01
C LEU A 267 -14.58 -13.66 -4.64
N ALA A 268 -15.15 -14.39 -5.60
CA ALA A 268 -16.27 -15.29 -5.36
C ALA A 268 -15.93 -16.38 -4.32
N ARG A 269 -14.75 -17.03 -4.47
CA ARG A 269 -14.28 -18.04 -3.50
C ARG A 269 -14.02 -17.44 -2.11
N SER A 270 -13.49 -16.22 -2.05
CA SER A 270 -13.24 -15.52 -0.80
C SER A 270 -14.54 -15.17 -0.10
N TYR A 271 -15.57 -14.77 -0.86
CA TYR A 271 -16.90 -14.49 -0.33
C TYR A 271 -17.56 -15.72 0.28
N VAL A 272 -17.53 -16.86 -0.43
CA VAL A 272 -18.06 -18.12 0.10
C VAL A 272 -17.37 -18.50 1.41
N LYS A 273 -16.03 -18.47 1.46
CA LYS A 273 -15.28 -18.78 2.70
C LYS A 273 -15.63 -17.85 3.85
N TYR A 274 -15.75 -16.55 3.56
CA TYR A 274 -16.13 -15.56 4.55
C TYR A 274 -17.53 -15.81 5.11
N LYS A 275 -18.50 -16.11 4.24
CA LYS A 275 -19.90 -16.45 4.65
C LYS A 275 -19.98 -17.74 5.46
N MET A 276 -19.08 -18.68 5.22
CA MET A 276 -18.99 -19.94 5.98
C MET A 276 -18.17 -19.81 7.28
N ASN A 277 -17.78 -18.62 7.69
CA ASN A 277 -16.92 -18.36 8.85
C ASN A 277 -15.58 -19.14 8.81
N LEU A 278 -15.02 -19.36 7.62
CA LEU A 278 -13.73 -20.02 7.41
C LEU A 278 -12.56 -19.02 7.29
N VAL A 279 -12.82 -17.76 7.66
CA VAL A 279 -11.86 -16.66 7.67
C VAL A 279 -12.03 -15.85 8.96
#